data_7e92da316ba58d4629c17380fc438488
#
_entry.id   7e92da316ba58d4629c17380fc438488
#
_cell.length_a   1.000
_cell.length_b   1.000
_cell.length_c   1.000
_cell.angle_alpha   90.00
_cell.angle_beta   90.00
_cell.angle_gamma   90.00
#
_symmetry.space_group_name_H-M   'P 1'
#
loop_
_entity.id
_entity.type
_entity.pdbx_description
1 polymer ?
#
loop_
_entity_poly.entity_id
_entity_poly.type
_entity_poly.pdbx_seq_one_letter_code
_entity_poly.pdbx_strand_id
1 'polypeptide(L)'
;MVQKNILASILINNFNNQEYINRCLKSCLNQSYRNFEIIIHDDCSNDKSRNIIKNIKNKRIKKIFNKSRKFNSSALNQFNAIRKSFLKSKGEVIFILDGDDQFLKNKLNIIIQKFIQNDKL
;
A
#
# COMPACT_ATOMS: atom_id res chain seq x y z
N MET A 1 -3.30 23.62 -21.23
CA MET A 1 -2.73 23.31 -19.90
C MET A 1 -2.58 21.81 -19.74
N VAL A 2 -1.36 21.34 -19.55
CA VAL A 2 -1.10 19.92 -19.37
C VAL A 2 -1.44 19.53 -17.94
N GLN A 3 -2.41 18.63 -17.78
CA GLN A 3 -2.76 18.10 -16.47
C GLN A 3 -1.69 17.09 -16.03
N LYS A 4 -1.10 17.31 -14.86
CA LYS A 4 -0.13 16.36 -14.31
C LYS A 4 -0.80 15.02 -14.00
N ASN A 5 -0.23 13.95 -14.54
CA ASN A 5 -0.68 12.59 -14.27
C ASN A 5 0.26 11.93 -13.27
N ILE A 6 0.07 12.26 -11.99
CA ILE A 6 0.92 11.80 -10.91
C ILE A 6 0.63 10.34 -10.60
N LEU A 7 1.68 9.51 -10.57
CA LEU A 7 1.54 8.13 -10.11
C LEU A 7 1.60 8.11 -8.59
N ALA A 8 0.59 7.50 -7.98
CA ALA A 8 0.54 7.26 -6.54
C ALA A 8 0.99 5.83 -6.23
N SER A 9 1.74 5.65 -5.16
CA SER A 9 2.09 4.34 -4.65
C SER A 9 1.46 4.14 -3.28
N ILE A 10 0.66 3.09 -3.14
CA ILE A 10 0.05 2.70 -1.86
C ILE A 10 0.87 1.56 -1.28
N LEU A 11 1.50 1.80 -0.15
CA LEU A 11 2.32 0.81 0.55
C LEU A 11 1.49 0.20 1.67
N ILE A 12 1.18 -1.09 1.56
CA ILE A 12 0.38 -1.81 2.56
C ILE A 12 1.29 -2.77 3.30
N ASN A 13 1.30 -2.68 4.63
CA ASN A 13 1.99 -3.64 5.48
C ASN A 13 0.97 -4.60 6.09
N ASN A 14 1.16 -5.89 5.84
CA ASN A 14 0.30 -6.94 6.36
C ASN A 14 1.06 -7.86 7.32
N PHE A 15 0.48 -8.04 8.51
CA PHE A 15 0.91 -9.09 9.43
C PHE A 15 -0.32 -9.63 10.15
N ASN A 16 -0.71 -10.87 9.81
CA ASN A 16 -1.82 -11.58 10.46
C ASN A 16 -3.15 -10.81 10.45
N ASN A 17 -3.53 -10.24 9.30
CA ASN A 17 -4.77 -9.49 9.14
C ASN A 17 -5.79 -10.23 8.25
N GLN A 18 -5.93 -11.55 8.43
CA GLN A 18 -6.81 -12.34 7.56
C GLN A 18 -8.25 -11.84 7.51
N GLU A 19 -8.74 -11.24 8.60
CA GLU A 19 -10.11 -10.74 8.67
C GLU A 19 -10.29 -9.38 7.96
N TYR A 20 -9.20 -8.64 7.75
CA TYR A 20 -9.26 -7.25 7.29
C TYR A 20 -8.59 -7.00 5.95
N ILE A 21 -7.67 -7.86 5.53
CA ILE A 21 -6.83 -7.58 4.36
C ILE A 21 -7.62 -7.44 3.06
N ASN A 22 -8.69 -8.22 2.89
CA ASN A 22 -9.56 -8.10 1.72
C ASN A 22 -10.24 -6.73 1.66
N ARG A 23 -10.75 -6.25 2.80
CA ARG A 23 -11.38 -4.94 2.89
C ARG A 23 -10.37 -3.82 2.61
N CYS A 24 -9.18 -3.94 3.17
CA CYS A 24 -8.08 -3.01 2.93
C CYS A 24 -7.78 -2.89 1.44
N LEU A 25 -7.53 -4.02 0.78
CA LEU A 25 -7.21 -4.07 -0.65
C LEU A 25 -8.34 -3.54 -1.52
N LYS A 26 -9.58 -3.91 -1.22
CA LYS A 26 -10.73 -3.40 -1.97
C LYS A 26 -10.83 -1.88 -1.87
N SER A 27 -10.58 -1.31 -0.69
CA SER A 27 -10.62 0.14 -0.51
C SER A 27 -9.56 0.84 -1.35
N CYS A 28 -8.41 0.23 -1.53
CA CYS A 28 -7.34 0.76 -2.37
C CYS A 28 -7.66 0.62 -3.86
N LEU A 29 -8.19 -0.53 -4.27
CA LEU A 29 -8.53 -0.78 -5.68
C LEU A 29 -9.71 0.06 -6.16
N ASN A 30 -10.59 0.47 -5.26
CA ASN A 30 -11.79 1.26 -5.57
C ASN A 30 -11.58 2.78 -5.45
N GLN A 31 -10.36 3.25 -5.38
CA GLN A 31 -10.10 4.69 -5.32
C GLN A 31 -10.59 5.40 -6.58
N SER A 32 -11.16 6.60 -6.42
CA SER A 32 -11.63 7.41 -7.55
C SER A 32 -10.46 7.85 -8.44
N TYR A 33 -9.31 8.15 -7.86
CA TYR A 33 -8.08 8.41 -8.61
C TYR A 33 -7.51 7.09 -9.12
N ARG A 34 -7.26 6.99 -10.45
CA ARG A 34 -6.96 5.69 -11.07
C ARG A 34 -5.48 5.46 -11.40
N ASN A 35 -4.63 6.47 -11.33
CA ASN A 35 -3.21 6.32 -11.63
C ASN A 35 -2.42 5.95 -10.38
N PHE A 36 -2.51 4.69 -9.99
CA PHE A 36 -1.84 4.19 -8.79
C PHE A 36 -1.33 2.77 -8.96
N GLU A 37 -0.34 2.43 -8.17
CA GLU A 37 0.14 1.08 -7.91
C GLU A 37 -0.03 0.76 -6.43
N ILE A 38 -0.06 -0.52 -6.11
CA ILE A 38 -0.10 -1.02 -4.73
C ILE A 38 1.11 -1.92 -4.52
N ILE A 39 1.87 -1.67 -3.47
CA ILE A 39 2.92 -2.58 -3.02
C ILE A 39 2.48 -3.14 -1.67
N ILE A 40 2.19 -4.44 -1.62
CA ILE A 40 1.80 -5.10 -0.38
C ILE A 40 2.95 -5.95 0.13
N HIS A 41 3.33 -5.70 1.38
CA HIS A 41 4.38 -6.44 2.06
C HIS A 41 3.75 -7.34 3.12
N ASP A 42 3.96 -8.64 2.99
CA ASP A 42 3.55 -9.60 4.01
C ASP A 42 4.75 -9.90 4.92
N ASP A 43 4.60 -9.56 6.18
CA ASP A 43 5.68 -9.66 7.17
C ASP A 43 5.66 -11.02 7.88
N CYS A 44 5.77 -12.09 7.09
CA CYS A 44 5.83 -13.47 7.60
C CYS A 44 4.57 -13.86 8.39
N SER A 45 3.40 -13.59 7.83
CA SER A 45 2.12 -13.95 8.44
C SER A 45 2.00 -15.47 8.56
N ASN A 46 1.43 -15.91 9.67
CA ASN A 46 1.15 -17.34 9.91
C ASN A 46 -0.36 -17.65 9.93
N ASP A 47 -1.19 -16.68 9.55
CA ASP A 47 -2.63 -16.88 9.34
C ASP A 47 -2.93 -17.04 7.84
N LYS A 48 -4.20 -16.89 7.45
CA LYS A 48 -4.64 -17.06 6.05
C LYS A 48 -4.35 -15.83 5.18
N SER A 49 -3.92 -14.70 5.76
CA SER A 49 -3.71 -13.47 5.00
C SER A 49 -2.63 -13.61 3.92
N ARG A 50 -1.57 -14.37 4.20
CA ARG A 50 -0.51 -14.62 3.22
C ARG A 50 -1.05 -15.30 1.96
N ASN A 51 -1.90 -16.34 2.12
CA ASN A 51 -2.52 -17.01 0.98
C ASN A 51 -3.52 -16.12 0.25
N ILE A 52 -4.26 -15.30 0.97
CA ILE A 52 -5.16 -14.32 0.37
C ILE A 52 -4.37 -13.40 -0.57
N ILE A 53 -3.25 -12.87 -0.10
CA ILE A 53 -2.39 -11.98 -0.89
C ILE A 53 -1.81 -12.72 -2.09
N LYS A 54 -1.32 -13.95 -1.90
CA LYS A 54 -0.76 -14.75 -3.00
C LYS A 54 -1.74 -14.96 -4.13
N ASN A 55 -3.03 -15.14 -3.81
CA ASN A 55 -4.07 -15.49 -4.78
C ASN A 55 -4.67 -14.27 -5.48
N ILE A 56 -4.36 -13.05 -5.06
CA ILE A 56 -4.85 -11.85 -5.73
C ILE A 56 -4.11 -11.68 -7.05
N LYS A 57 -4.87 -11.54 -8.14
CA LYS A 57 -4.33 -11.29 -9.48
C LYS A 57 -4.79 -9.93 -9.97
N ASN A 58 -3.90 -8.96 -9.90
CA ASN A 58 -4.17 -7.60 -10.36
C ASN A 58 -2.84 -6.95 -10.73
N LYS A 59 -2.76 -6.40 -11.93
CA LYS A 59 -1.50 -5.81 -12.43
C LYS A 59 -1.04 -4.57 -11.67
N ARG A 60 -1.93 -3.92 -10.92
CA ARG A 60 -1.55 -2.79 -10.07
C ARG A 60 -0.83 -3.22 -8.80
N ILE A 61 -0.91 -4.50 -8.45
CA ILE A 61 -0.41 -5.00 -7.16
C ILE A 61 0.94 -5.69 -7.34
N LYS A 62 1.93 -5.21 -6.62
CA LYS A 62 3.23 -5.86 -6.43
C LYS A 62 3.26 -6.45 -5.02
N LYS A 63 3.83 -7.64 -4.87
CA LYS A 63 3.82 -8.39 -3.62
C LYS A 63 5.25 -8.64 -3.14
N ILE A 64 5.46 -8.44 -1.84
CA ILE A 64 6.72 -8.77 -1.17
C ILE A 64 6.38 -9.71 -0.02
N PHE A 65 7.04 -10.87 0.02
CA PHE A 65 6.85 -11.84 1.10
C PHE A 65 8.12 -11.95 1.92
N ASN A 66 8.07 -11.46 3.14
CA ASN A 66 9.18 -11.60 4.08
C ASN A 66 9.19 -13.04 4.62
N LYS A 67 10.37 -13.66 4.65
CA LYS A 67 10.51 -15.05 5.10
C LYS A 67 10.65 -15.19 6.61
N SER A 68 11.10 -14.14 7.28
CA SER A 68 11.25 -14.11 8.73
C SER A 68 11.22 -12.68 9.22
N ARG A 69 10.67 -12.48 10.43
CA ARG A 69 10.69 -11.17 11.07
C ARG A 69 12.08 -10.97 11.70
N LYS A 70 12.77 -9.92 11.29
CA LYS A 70 14.16 -9.65 11.69
C LYS A 70 14.30 -9.09 13.10
N PHE A 71 13.27 -8.39 13.58
CA PHE A 71 13.38 -7.57 14.79
C PHE A 71 12.39 -8.03 15.84
N ASN A 72 12.75 -7.84 17.11
CA ASN A 72 11.84 -8.10 18.23
C ASN A 72 10.88 -6.94 18.49
N SER A 73 11.02 -5.84 17.74
CA SER A 73 10.20 -4.65 17.88
C SER A 73 9.20 -4.56 16.74
N SER A 74 7.93 -4.36 17.05
CA SER A 74 6.88 -4.12 16.05
C SER A 74 7.18 -2.88 15.21
N ALA A 75 7.67 -1.82 15.85
CA ALA A 75 8.01 -0.58 15.15
C ALA A 75 9.13 -0.79 14.13
N LEU A 76 10.17 -1.54 14.49
CA LEU A 76 11.27 -1.83 13.58
C LEU A 76 10.84 -2.73 12.43
N ASN A 77 9.97 -3.72 12.69
CA ASN A 77 9.41 -4.56 11.63
C ASN A 77 8.55 -3.76 10.67
N GLN A 78 7.73 -2.85 11.16
CA GLN A 78 6.93 -1.95 10.32
C GLN A 78 7.81 -1.04 9.47
N PHE A 79 8.84 -0.46 10.07
CA PHE A 79 9.78 0.38 9.34
C PHE A 79 10.46 -0.39 8.22
N ASN A 80 10.91 -1.61 8.51
CA ASN A 80 11.54 -2.47 7.51
C ASN A 80 10.59 -2.80 6.36
N ALA A 81 9.32 -3.07 6.67
CA ALA A 81 8.29 -3.33 5.66
C ALA A 81 8.05 -2.12 4.75
N ILE A 82 7.91 -0.94 5.36
CA ILE A 82 7.72 0.31 4.62
C ILE A 82 8.93 0.59 3.73
N ARG A 83 10.13 0.42 4.27
CA ARG A 83 11.37 0.63 3.51
C ARG A 83 11.45 -0.29 2.29
N LYS A 84 11.19 -1.58 2.46
CA LYS A 84 11.21 -2.55 1.35
C LYS A 84 10.17 -2.21 0.29
N SER A 85 8.98 -1.84 0.72
CA SER A 85 7.90 -1.44 -0.19
C SER A 85 8.24 -0.16 -0.93
N PHE A 86 8.78 0.82 -0.23
CA PHE A 86 9.21 2.09 -0.83
C PHE A 86 10.26 1.87 -1.92
N LEU A 87 11.23 1.00 -1.68
CA LEU A 87 12.28 0.72 -2.65
C LEU A 87 11.74 0.09 -3.94
N LYS A 88 10.59 -0.56 -3.88
CA LYS A 88 9.92 -1.13 -5.06
C LYS A 88 8.90 -0.17 -5.68
N SER A 89 8.59 0.93 -5.02
CA SER A 89 7.59 1.87 -5.51
C SER A 89 8.16 2.75 -6.61
N LYS A 90 7.28 3.17 -7.53
CA LYS A 90 7.63 4.07 -8.63
C LYS A 90 6.87 5.38 -8.59
N GLY A 91 5.94 5.53 -7.64
CA GLY A 91 5.09 6.70 -7.56
C GLY A 91 5.80 7.93 -7.03
N GLU A 92 5.24 9.08 -7.37
CA GLU A 92 5.72 10.38 -6.90
C GLU A 92 5.13 10.75 -5.54
N VAL A 93 3.93 10.23 -5.24
CA VAL A 93 3.25 10.44 -3.96
C VAL A 93 3.06 9.08 -3.30
N ILE A 94 3.49 8.97 -2.06
CA ILE A 94 3.48 7.71 -1.31
C ILE A 94 2.37 7.77 -0.26
N PHE A 95 1.53 6.74 -0.27
CA PHE A 95 0.48 6.54 0.74
C PHE A 95 0.83 5.29 1.54
N ILE A 96 0.71 5.36 2.85
CA ILE A 96 1.02 4.24 3.75
C ILE A 96 -0.28 3.80 4.43
N LEU A 97 -0.54 2.49 4.43
CA LEU A 97 -1.76 1.93 4.98
C LEU A 97 -1.46 0.59 5.65
N ASP A 98 -1.96 0.42 6.87
CA ASP A 98 -1.88 -0.88 7.56
C ASP A 98 -2.94 -1.84 7.01
N GLY A 99 -2.64 -3.14 7.03
CA GLY A 99 -3.50 -4.17 6.46
C GLY A 99 -4.87 -4.33 7.13
N ASP A 100 -5.04 -3.76 8.32
CA ASP A 100 -6.32 -3.74 9.05
C ASP A 100 -7.12 -2.45 8.87
N ASP A 101 -6.59 -1.48 8.12
CA ASP A 101 -7.23 -0.20 7.83
C ASP A 101 -7.83 -0.18 6.42
N GLN A 102 -8.54 0.88 6.12
CA GLN A 102 -9.10 1.12 4.80
C GLN A 102 -9.11 2.61 4.48
N PHE A 103 -9.03 2.92 3.19
CA PHE A 103 -9.15 4.29 2.70
C PHE A 103 -10.59 4.61 2.30
N LEU A 104 -10.99 5.85 2.48
CA LEU A 104 -12.20 6.37 1.84
C LEU A 104 -11.96 6.51 0.34
N LYS A 105 -13.03 6.42 -0.44
CA LYS A 105 -12.99 6.38 -1.90
C LYS A 105 -12.21 7.53 -2.54
N ASN A 106 -12.22 8.71 -1.91
CA ASN A 106 -11.61 9.93 -2.46
C ASN A 106 -10.23 10.23 -1.87
N LYS A 107 -9.67 9.33 -1.08
CA LYS A 107 -8.42 9.61 -0.34
C LYS A 107 -7.29 10.04 -1.25
N LEU A 108 -7.01 9.26 -2.29
CA LEU A 108 -5.94 9.56 -3.23
C LEU A 108 -6.20 10.88 -3.96
N ASN A 109 -7.42 11.04 -4.46
CA ASN A 109 -7.75 12.23 -5.25
C ASN A 109 -7.60 13.51 -4.44
N ILE A 110 -8.09 13.53 -3.20
CA ILE A 110 -8.01 14.70 -2.33
C ILE A 110 -6.54 15.08 -2.08
N ILE A 111 -5.72 14.13 -1.74
CA ILE A 111 -4.31 14.38 -1.42
C ILE A 111 -3.53 14.78 -2.67
N ILE A 112 -3.73 14.10 -3.79
CA ILE A 112 -3.01 14.38 -5.03
C ILE A 112 -3.37 15.76 -5.56
N GLN A 113 -4.64 16.17 -5.47
CA GLN A 113 -5.03 17.53 -5.87
C GLN A 113 -4.32 18.59 -5.05
N LYS A 114 -4.07 18.35 -3.78
CA LYS A 114 -3.30 19.26 -2.93
C LYS A 114 -1.85 19.38 -3.40
N PHE A 115 -1.23 18.28 -3.80
CA PHE A 115 0.13 18.29 -4.35
C PHE A 115 0.17 19.05 -5.68
N ILE A 116 -0.84 18.89 -6.54
CA ILE A 116 -0.91 19.60 -7.82
C ILE A 116 -1.10 21.11 -7.62
N GLN A 117 -1.94 21.50 -6.67
CA GLN A 117 -2.26 22.90 -6.38
C GLN A 117 -1.11 23.61 -5.68
N ASN A 118 -0.27 22.89 -4.96
CA ASN A 118 0.83 23.48 -4.19
C ASN A 118 2.11 22.70 -4.44
N ASP A 119 2.87 23.16 -5.45
CA ASP A 119 4.12 22.53 -5.87
C ASP A 119 5.26 22.63 -4.85
N LYS A 120 5.03 23.31 -3.73
CA LYS A 120 5.99 23.38 -2.61
C LYS A 120 5.78 22.28 -1.55
N LEU A 121 4.74 21.48 -1.69
CA LEU A 121 4.53 20.36 -0.80
C LEU A 121 5.44 19.19 -1.15
#